data_57a9b61a3e7f473bbc2735473de03a5a
#
_entry.id   57a9b61a3e7f473bbc2735473de03a5a
#
_cell.length_a   1.000
_cell.length_b   1.000
_cell.length_c   1.000
_cell.angle_alpha   90.00
_cell.angle_beta   90.00
_cell.angle_gamma   90.00
#
_symmetry.space_group_name_H-M   'P 1'
#
loop_
_entity.id
_entity.type
_entity.pdbx_description
1 polymer ?
#
loop_
_entity_poly.entity_id
_entity_poly.type
_entity_poly.pdbx_seq_one_letter_code
_entity_poly.pdbx_strand_id
1 'polypeptide(L)'
;MKKVFSLCILFLEMISSYGIARDRSGEFSLSSYVNPFIGASTSVEAADTYHGMGKTFPGATAPFGMVQVSPNTITGGDNGSGYSNEHTSIEGFAFTQMSGVGWYGDLGNLLVIPTVGKLHTFSGTLEDPDSGYRSRYDKASEKASAGYYSVMLTDYQIKAEATALPHSGMLRFTFPENKEARIQIEIGRASCRERV
;
A
#
# COMPACT_ATOMS: atom_id res chain seq x y z
N MET A 1 1.42 23.57 42.50
CA MET A 1 1.81 23.54 41.10
C MET A 1 3.08 22.70 40.77
N LYS A 2 3.93 22.33 41.73
CA LYS A 2 5.16 21.53 41.49
C LYS A 2 4.95 20.01 41.35
N LYS A 3 3.83 19.44 41.79
CA LYS A 3 3.58 17.99 41.76
C LYS A 3 3.00 17.47 40.44
N VAL A 4 2.38 18.32 39.62
CA VAL A 4 1.79 17.93 38.34
C VAL A 4 2.90 17.80 37.26
N PHE A 5 3.93 18.61 37.34
CA PHE A 5 5.07 18.55 36.39
C PHE A 5 5.91 17.27 36.53
N SER A 6 6.03 16.74 37.76
CA SER A 6 6.80 15.50 38.00
C SER A 6 6.12 14.25 37.44
N LEU A 7 4.77 14.25 37.39
CA LEU A 7 3.98 13.13 36.87
C LEU A 7 4.01 13.07 35.33
N CYS A 8 4.03 14.23 34.67
CA CYS A 8 4.13 14.30 33.22
C CYS A 8 5.52 13.84 32.70
N ILE A 9 6.59 14.12 33.44
CA ILE A 9 7.94 13.67 33.05
C ILE A 9 8.08 12.16 33.20
N LEU A 10 7.50 11.55 34.22
CA LEU A 10 7.48 10.10 34.40
C LEU A 10 6.65 9.38 33.32
N PHE A 11 5.58 10.00 32.83
CA PHE A 11 4.78 9.46 31.73
C PHE A 11 5.51 9.56 30.38
N LEU A 12 6.29 10.63 30.18
CA LEU A 12 7.08 10.82 28.98
C LEU A 12 8.26 9.82 28.93
N GLU A 13 8.86 9.47 30.05
CA GLU A 13 9.91 8.47 30.12
C GLU A 13 9.38 7.04 29.92
N MET A 14 8.16 6.74 30.35
CA MET A 14 7.53 5.44 30.06
C MET A 14 7.20 5.25 28.58
N ILE A 15 6.83 6.31 27.86
CA ILE A 15 6.58 6.25 26.41
C ILE A 15 7.90 6.10 25.63
N SER A 16 9.00 6.66 26.15
CA SER A 16 10.34 6.52 25.57
C SER A 16 10.91 5.10 25.72
N SER A 17 10.39 4.30 26.64
CA SER A 17 10.87 2.92 26.89
C SER A 17 10.24 1.87 25.99
N TYR A 18 9.22 2.20 25.22
CA TYR A 18 8.80 1.43 24.03
C TYR A 18 9.69 1.77 22.84
N GLY A 19 10.99 1.90 23.11
CA GLY A 19 12.01 1.99 22.08
C GLY A 19 11.98 0.73 21.25
N ILE A 20 11.84 0.93 19.97
CA ILE A 20 12.15 -0.01 18.89
C ILE A 20 13.16 -1.02 19.44
N ALA A 21 12.74 -2.28 19.57
CA ALA A 21 13.63 -3.38 19.85
C ALA A 21 14.66 -3.44 18.70
N ARG A 22 15.75 -2.72 18.88
CA ARG A 22 16.91 -2.83 18.00
C ARG A 22 17.40 -4.25 18.21
N ASP A 23 17.19 -5.08 17.20
CA ASP A 23 17.87 -6.36 17.10
C ASP A 23 19.37 -6.10 17.25
N ARG A 24 19.90 -6.44 18.44
CA ARG A 24 21.32 -6.25 18.80
C ARG A 24 22.18 -7.42 18.37
N SER A 25 21.56 -8.44 17.80
CA SER A 25 22.29 -9.53 17.16
C SER A 25 22.58 -9.07 15.72
N GLY A 26 23.81 -9.01 15.33
CA GLY A 26 24.21 -8.88 13.93
C GLY A 26 23.86 -10.17 13.13
N GLU A 27 22.82 -10.87 13.53
CA GLU A 27 22.29 -12.05 12.87
C GLU A 27 21.51 -11.63 11.66
N PHE A 28 21.85 -12.21 10.54
CA PHE A 28 21.13 -12.14 9.30
C PHE A 28 19.69 -12.60 9.50
N SER A 29 18.74 -11.69 9.45
CA SER A 29 17.34 -12.06 9.48
C SER A 29 16.99 -12.80 8.21
N LEU A 30 16.43 -14.01 8.31
CA LEU A 30 15.96 -14.78 7.16
C LEU A 30 14.90 -14.02 6.35
N SER A 31 14.19 -13.09 6.96
CA SER A 31 13.23 -12.22 6.27
C SER A 31 13.89 -11.29 5.24
N SER A 32 15.20 -11.03 5.34
CA SER A 32 15.93 -10.22 4.34
C SER A 32 16.06 -10.90 2.96
N TYR A 33 15.86 -12.22 2.91
CA TYR A 33 15.85 -12.98 1.65
C TYR A 33 14.47 -13.00 0.99
N VAL A 34 13.43 -12.52 1.65
CA VAL A 34 12.08 -12.45 1.08
C VAL A 34 12.02 -11.28 0.11
N ASN A 35 11.72 -11.58 -1.15
CA ASN A 35 11.44 -10.59 -2.17
C ASN A 35 9.93 -10.56 -2.49
N PRO A 36 9.17 -9.58 -1.96
CA PRO A 36 7.73 -9.51 -2.19
C PRO A 36 7.31 -9.23 -3.64
N PHE A 37 8.24 -8.84 -4.51
CA PHE A 37 7.94 -8.61 -5.93
C PHE A 37 7.89 -9.91 -6.76
N ILE A 38 8.33 -11.05 -6.22
CA ILE A 38 8.24 -12.33 -6.92
C ILE A 38 6.77 -12.66 -7.16
N GLY A 39 6.42 -12.89 -8.43
CA GLY A 39 5.05 -13.20 -8.85
C GLY A 39 4.10 -11.99 -8.91
N ALA A 40 4.63 -10.76 -8.87
CA ALA A 40 3.82 -9.53 -8.97
C ALA A 40 3.70 -8.98 -10.40
N SER A 41 4.26 -9.67 -11.40
CA SER A 41 4.11 -9.35 -12.83
C SER A 41 2.83 -9.97 -13.37
N THR A 42 2.07 -9.21 -14.14
CA THR A 42 0.88 -9.69 -14.86
C THR A 42 1.07 -9.69 -16.38
N SER A 43 2.31 -9.57 -16.85
CA SER A 43 2.63 -9.62 -18.27
C SER A 43 2.38 -11.02 -18.84
N VAL A 44 1.43 -11.11 -19.77
CA VAL A 44 1.16 -12.36 -20.53
C VAL A 44 2.36 -12.71 -21.41
N GLU A 45 3.02 -11.72 -21.97
CA GLU A 45 4.18 -11.88 -22.81
C GLU A 45 5.36 -12.50 -22.03
N ALA A 46 5.65 -11.99 -20.84
CA ALA A 46 6.70 -12.54 -19.98
C ALA A 46 6.38 -13.94 -19.45
N ALA A 47 5.11 -14.27 -19.28
CA ALA A 47 4.65 -15.56 -18.78
C ALA A 47 4.53 -16.64 -19.86
N ASP A 48 4.58 -16.27 -21.13
CA ASP A 48 4.34 -17.15 -22.30
C ASP A 48 2.97 -17.88 -22.27
N THR A 49 2.12 -17.56 -21.33
CA THR A 49 0.79 -18.14 -21.19
C THR A 49 -0.11 -17.25 -20.31
N TYR A 50 -1.38 -17.17 -20.67
CA TYR A 50 -2.36 -16.41 -19.93
C TYR A 50 -2.51 -16.85 -18.45
N HIS A 51 -2.33 -18.13 -18.17
CA HIS A 51 -2.39 -18.67 -16.81
C HIS A 51 -1.06 -18.56 -16.04
N GLY A 52 0.02 -18.18 -16.72
CA GLY A 52 1.33 -17.98 -16.11
C GLY A 52 1.52 -16.62 -15.43
N MET A 53 0.53 -15.73 -15.51
CA MET A 53 0.62 -14.42 -14.88
C MET A 53 0.73 -14.53 -13.37
N GLY A 54 1.54 -13.64 -12.78
CA GLY A 54 1.70 -13.52 -11.34
C GLY A 54 0.39 -13.17 -10.63
N LYS A 55 0.27 -13.63 -9.41
CA LYS A 55 -0.93 -13.49 -8.56
C LYS A 55 -0.58 -12.97 -7.17
N THR A 56 0.54 -12.26 -7.05
CA THR A 56 1.01 -11.70 -5.78
C THR A 56 1.07 -10.17 -5.85
N PHE A 57 1.27 -9.56 -4.71
CA PHE A 57 1.43 -8.12 -4.56
C PHE A 57 2.60 -7.83 -3.60
N PRO A 58 3.29 -6.68 -3.74
CA PRO A 58 4.47 -6.36 -2.93
C PRO A 58 4.13 -5.75 -1.57
N GLY A 59 2.87 -5.62 -1.22
CA GLY A 59 2.42 -4.93 -0.03
C GLY A 59 2.79 -5.60 1.29
N ALA A 60 2.46 -4.92 2.38
CA ALA A 60 2.73 -5.37 3.73
C ALA A 60 1.72 -6.42 4.19
N THR A 61 2.22 -7.56 4.65
CA THR A 61 1.43 -8.65 5.24
C THR A 61 2.11 -9.19 6.48
N ALA A 62 1.32 -9.63 7.46
CA ALA A 62 1.79 -10.47 8.56
C ALA A 62 1.55 -11.95 8.22
N PRO A 63 2.39 -12.89 8.70
CA PRO A 63 2.15 -14.30 8.50
C PRO A 63 0.76 -14.70 9.00
N PHE A 64 -0.02 -15.37 8.12
CA PHE A 64 -1.42 -15.80 8.40
C PHE A 64 -2.36 -14.65 8.80
N GLY A 65 -1.99 -13.39 8.48
CA GLY A 65 -2.81 -12.23 8.78
C GLY A 65 -4.02 -12.11 7.85
N MET A 66 -5.11 -11.55 8.40
CA MET A 66 -6.33 -11.24 7.63
C MET A 66 -6.19 -9.93 6.85
N VAL A 67 -5.30 -9.03 7.28
CA VAL A 67 -5.09 -7.73 6.67
C VAL A 67 -3.85 -7.78 5.78
N GLN A 68 -4.04 -7.37 4.54
CA GLN A 68 -3.00 -7.35 3.51
C GLN A 68 -3.03 -5.98 2.84
N VAL A 69 -2.09 -5.12 3.22
CA VAL A 69 -2.06 -3.72 2.80
C VAL A 69 -1.14 -3.55 1.59
N SER A 70 -1.69 -3.20 0.44
CA SER A 70 -0.90 -3.05 -0.77
C SER A 70 -1.35 -1.88 -1.63
N PRO A 71 -0.44 -1.31 -2.45
CA PRO A 71 -0.87 -0.43 -3.52
C PRO A 71 -1.78 -1.17 -4.49
N ASN A 72 -2.78 -0.44 -4.97
CA ASN A 72 -3.66 -0.87 -6.04
C ASN A 72 -3.29 -0.12 -7.30
N THR A 73 -2.91 -0.82 -8.34
CA THR A 73 -2.59 -0.22 -9.64
C THR A 73 -3.74 -0.35 -10.62
N ILE A 74 -4.60 -1.33 -10.40
CA ILE A 74 -5.85 -1.53 -11.14
C ILE A 74 -6.88 -2.24 -10.26
N THR A 75 -8.15 -1.88 -10.40
CA THR A 75 -9.26 -2.55 -9.75
C THR A 75 -10.05 -3.35 -10.77
N GLY A 76 -10.23 -4.62 -10.49
CA GLY A 76 -10.95 -5.56 -11.35
C GLY A 76 -10.11 -6.08 -12.53
N GLY A 77 -10.71 -6.92 -13.35
CA GLY A 77 -10.05 -7.59 -14.48
C GLY A 77 -9.14 -8.74 -14.06
N ASP A 78 -8.18 -9.08 -14.89
CA ASP A 78 -7.33 -10.28 -14.72
C ASP A 78 -6.09 -10.04 -13.85
N ASN A 79 -6.00 -8.90 -13.22
CA ASN A 79 -4.86 -8.56 -12.35
C ASN A 79 -5.02 -9.09 -10.93
N GLY A 80 -5.37 -10.33 -10.80
CA GLY A 80 -5.56 -11.17 -9.63
C GLY A 80 -5.41 -10.57 -8.23
N SER A 81 -4.37 -9.75 -8.00
CA SER A 81 -4.05 -9.16 -6.71
C SER A 81 -4.29 -7.64 -6.64
N GLY A 82 -4.79 -7.01 -7.71
CA GLY A 82 -4.95 -5.55 -7.79
C GLY A 82 -3.66 -4.77 -8.04
N TYR A 83 -2.54 -5.43 -8.16
CA TYR A 83 -1.23 -4.86 -8.47
C TYR A 83 -0.61 -5.54 -9.68
N SER A 84 0.06 -4.74 -10.51
CA SER A 84 0.96 -5.24 -11.54
C SER A 84 2.27 -4.47 -11.56
N ASN A 85 3.37 -5.21 -11.67
CA ASN A 85 4.70 -4.62 -11.76
C ASN A 85 4.92 -3.82 -13.04
N GLU A 86 4.13 -4.06 -14.08
CA GLU A 86 4.17 -3.33 -15.35
C GLU A 86 3.45 -1.98 -15.29
N HIS A 87 2.56 -1.78 -14.32
CA HIS A 87 1.82 -0.53 -14.20
C HIS A 87 2.68 0.60 -13.67
N THR A 88 2.37 1.82 -14.10
CA THR A 88 3.15 3.02 -13.80
C THR A 88 2.44 4.01 -12.89
N SER A 89 1.19 3.73 -12.51
CA SER A 89 0.40 4.57 -11.62
C SER A 89 -0.37 3.77 -10.59
N ILE A 90 -0.56 4.35 -9.41
CA ILE A 90 -1.26 3.78 -8.26
C ILE A 90 -2.59 4.51 -8.09
N GLU A 91 -3.69 3.75 -7.95
CA GLU A 91 -5.03 4.27 -7.65
C GLU A 91 -5.19 4.59 -6.16
N GLY A 92 -4.50 3.87 -5.30
CA GLY A 92 -4.56 3.99 -3.84
C GLY A 92 -4.02 2.75 -3.15
N PHE A 93 -4.32 2.64 -1.87
CA PHE A 93 -3.89 1.53 -1.02
C PHE A 93 -5.10 0.83 -0.42
N ALA A 94 -5.22 -0.48 -0.66
CA ALA A 94 -6.28 -1.30 -0.10
C ALA A 94 -5.75 -2.18 1.05
N PHE A 95 -6.66 -2.60 1.93
CA PHE A 95 -6.36 -3.43 3.10
C PHE A 95 -6.79 -4.89 2.91
N THR A 96 -7.41 -5.19 1.80
CA THR A 96 -8.06 -6.47 1.49
C THR A 96 -7.51 -7.10 0.22
N GLN A 97 -6.23 -6.93 -0.05
CA GLN A 97 -5.56 -7.59 -1.16
C GLN A 97 -5.55 -9.11 -0.94
N MET A 98 -5.59 -9.87 -2.02
CA MET A 98 -5.58 -11.33 -2.00
C MET A 98 -4.53 -11.88 -2.94
N SER A 99 -3.62 -12.68 -2.41
CA SER A 99 -2.62 -13.40 -3.19
C SER A 99 -3.18 -14.73 -3.69
N GLY A 100 -2.80 -15.12 -4.90
CA GLY A 100 -3.19 -16.41 -5.48
C GLY A 100 -4.62 -16.48 -6.02
N VAL A 101 -5.36 -15.38 -5.98
CA VAL A 101 -6.72 -15.30 -6.54
C VAL A 101 -6.66 -15.26 -8.05
N GLY A 102 -7.54 -16.01 -8.69
CA GLY A 102 -7.69 -16.01 -10.15
C GLY A 102 -8.30 -14.71 -10.69
N TRP A 103 -9.16 -14.82 -11.64
CA TRP A 103 -9.71 -13.84 -12.55
C TRP A 103 -10.40 -12.58 -12.02
N TYR A 104 -10.61 -12.41 -10.73
CA TYR A 104 -11.56 -11.42 -10.21
C TYR A 104 -10.95 -10.24 -9.48
N GLY A 105 -9.63 -10.11 -9.51
CA GLY A 105 -8.95 -8.96 -8.92
C GLY A 105 -8.96 -8.95 -7.40
N ASP A 106 -8.61 -7.82 -6.87
CA ASP A 106 -8.63 -7.54 -5.44
C ASP A 106 -10.06 -7.31 -4.94
N LEU A 107 -10.26 -7.47 -3.65
CA LEU A 107 -11.52 -7.08 -3.02
C LEU A 107 -11.70 -5.56 -2.96
N GLY A 108 -10.62 -4.78 -2.99
CA GLY A 108 -10.57 -3.33 -3.19
C GLY A 108 -11.56 -2.48 -2.38
N ASN A 109 -12.06 -3.01 -1.27
CA ASN A 109 -13.26 -2.52 -0.62
C ASN A 109 -13.13 -1.14 0.01
N LEU A 110 -11.96 -0.79 0.48
CA LEU A 110 -11.63 0.53 1.04
C LEU A 110 -10.31 0.97 0.46
N LEU A 111 -10.38 1.81 -0.54
CA LEU A 111 -9.20 2.36 -1.18
C LEU A 111 -8.85 3.71 -0.56
N VAL A 112 -7.65 3.82 -0.04
CA VAL A 112 -7.14 5.04 0.59
C VAL A 112 -6.09 5.66 -0.30
N ILE A 113 -6.29 6.92 -0.71
CA ILE A 113 -5.34 7.67 -1.53
C ILE A 113 -5.04 9.04 -0.93
N PRO A 114 -3.76 9.38 -0.68
CA PRO A 114 -3.36 10.73 -0.31
C PRO A 114 -3.25 11.59 -1.57
N THR A 115 -3.78 12.80 -1.53
CA THR A 115 -3.74 13.74 -2.64
C THR A 115 -3.44 15.17 -2.17
N VAL A 116 -2.93 16.01 -3.06
CA VAL A 116 -2.81 17.46 -2.87
C VAL A 116 -3.40 18.19 -4.08
N GLY A 117 -3.80 19.45 -3.90
CA GLY A 117 -4.32 20.28 -4.98
C GLY A 117 -5.78 19.97 -5.33
N LYS A 118 -6.14 20.01 -6.59
CA LYS A 118 -7.52 19.84 -7.06
C LYS A 118 -8.11 18.50 -6.63
N LEU A 119 -9.34 18.53 -6.15
CA LEU A 119 -10.08 17.32 -5.80
C LEU A 119 -10.61 16.64 -7.07
N HIS A 120 -10.27 15.38 -7.25
CA HIS A 120 -10.86 14.48 -8.22
C HIS A 120 -11.66 13.39 -7.49
N THR A 121 -12.82 13.03 -8.04
CA THR A 121 -13.75 12.07 -7.43
C THR A 121 -13.74 10.70 -8.11
N PHE A 122 -12.90 10.51 -9.11
CA PHE A 122 -12.72 9.24 -9.81
C PHE A 122 -11.22 8.97 -10.01
N SER A 123 -10.86 7.72 -10.22
CA SER A 123 -9.47 7.29 -10.23
C SER A 123 -8.67 7.70 -11.47
N GLY A 124 -9.33 7.93 -12.59
CA GLY A 124 -8.66 7.95 -13.89
C GLY A 124 -8.40 6.54 -14.41
N THR A 125 -7.62 6.44 -15.49
CA THR A 125 -7.23 5.17 -16.10
C THR A 125 -5.71 4.96 -16.10
N LEU A 126 -5.25 3.77 -16.43
CA LEU A 126 -3.82 3.49 -16.59
C LEU A 126 -3.21 4.29 -17.74
N GLU A 127 -3.99 4.47 -18.82
CA GLU A 127 -3.61 5.17 -20.05
C GLU A 127 -3.65 6.70 -19.86
N ASP A 128 -4.56 7.17 -19.00
CA ASP A 128 -4.74 8.59 -18.68
C ASP A 128 -4.84 8.81 -17.16
N PRO A 129 -3.71 8.77 -16.44
CA PRO A 129 -3.68 9.02 -15.00
C PRO A 129 -4.14 10.43 -14.63
N ASP A 130 -3.92 11.42 -15.50
CA ASP A 130 -4.24 12.83 -15.23
C ASP A 130 -5.75 13.11 -15.22
N SER A 131 -6.56 12.20 -15.76
CA SER A 131 -8.01 12.32 -15.74
C SER A 131 -8.64 12.14 -14.34
N GLY A 132 -7.90 11.61 -13.36
CA GLY A 132 -8.44 11.30 -12.04
C GLY A 132 -7.48 11.59 -10.88
N TYR A 133 -7.68 10.88 -9.76
CA TYR A 133 -6.87 11.05 -8.56
C TYR A 133 -5.71 10.04 -8.46
N ARG A 134 -5.56 9.09 -9.39
CA ARG A 134 -4.40 8.19 -9.36
C ARG A 134 -3.11 8.96 -9.55
N SER A 135 -2.03 8.46 -9.01
CA SER A 135 -0.71 9.06 -9.12
C SER A 135 0.26 8.13 -9.83
N ARG A 136 1.04 8.67 -10.71
CA ARG A 136 2.28 8.01 -11.14
C ARG A 136 3.19 7.84 -9.93
N TYR A 137 4.07 6.88 -10.01
CA TYR A 137 5.04 6.64 -8.95
C TYR A 137 6.42 6.32 -9.53
N ASP A 138 7.44 6.59 -8.72
CA ASP A 138 8.81 6.28 -9.07
C ASP A 138 9.11 4.82 -8.69
N LYS A 139 9.25 3.96 -9.69
CA LYS A 139 9.64 2.56 -9.52
C LYS A 139 10.94 2.38 -8.73
N ALA A 140 11.90 3.27 -8.90
CA ALA A 140 13.17 3.19 -8.18
C ALA A 140 12.99 3.49 -6.68
N SER A 141 11.93 4.22 -6.31
CA SER A 141 11.56 4.50 -4.91
C SER A 141 10.79 3.36 -4.25
N GLU A 142 10.24 2.43 -5.05
CA GLU A 142 9.41 1.33 -4.56
C GLU A 142 10.27 0.34 -3.77
N LYS A 143 9.91 0.12 -2.53
CA LYS A 143 10.61 -0.80 -1.63
C LYS A 143 9.60 -1.69 -0.92
N ALA A 144 9.89 -2.97 -0.92
CA ALA A 144 9.10 -3.97 -0.20
C ALA A 144 10.01 -4.92 0.58
N SER A 145 9.55 -5.30 1.74
CA SER A 145 10.14 -6.34 2.58
C SER A 145 9.05 -7.03 3.38
N ALA A 146 9.36 -8.10 4.08
CA ALA A 146 8.38 -8.78 4.92
C ALA A 146 7.71 -7.79 5.88
N GLY A 147 6.40 -7.60 5.75
CA GLY A 147 5.59 -6.72 6.59
C GLY A 147 5.71 -5.21 6.34
N TYR A 148 6.43 -4.79 5.31
CA TYR A 148 6.60 -3.37 5.00
C TYR A 148 6.63 -3.10 3.51
N TYR A 149 6.02 -1.97 3.13
CA TYR A 149 6.06 -1.43 1.76
C TYR A 149 6.21 0.08 1.80
N SER A 150 6.90 0.65 0.82
CA SER A 150 6.93 2.11 0.61
C SER A 150 7.14 2.50 -0.85
N VAL A 151 6.64 3.68 -1.22
CA VAL A 151 6.74 4.24 -2.57
C VAL A 151 6.61 5.76 -2.55
N MET A 152 7.17 6.43 -3.57
CA MET A 152 6.97 7.85 -3.82
C MET A 152 5.91 8.06 -4.91
N LEU A 153 4.80 8.70 -4.55
CA LEU A 153 3.77 9.15 -5.48
C LEU A 153 4.22 10.46 -6.11
N THR A 154 4.62 10.40 -7.38
CA THR A 154 5.36 11.52 -8.01
C THR A 154 4.48 12.72 -8.34
N ASP A 155 3.22 12.50 -8.73
CA ASP A 155 2.31 13.59 -9.09
C ASP A 155 1.94 14.47 -7.88
N TYR A 156 1.95 13.88 -6.68
CA TYR A 156 1.63 14.55 -5.43
C TYR A 156 2.84 14.83 -4.54
N GLN A 157 4.02 14.31 -4.89
CA GLN A 157 5.23 14.37 -4.05
C GLN A 157 5.00 13.82 -2.63
N ILE A 158 4.23 12.75 -2.53
CA ILE A 158 3.85 12.12 -1.26
C ILE A 158 4.58 10.79 -1.12
N LYS A 159 5.31 10.62 -0.02
CA LYS A 159 5.81 9.29 0.35
C LYS A 159 4.70 8.52 1.06
N ALA A 160 4.35 7.36 0.51
CA ALA A 160 3.42 6.41 1.11
C ALA A 160 4.19 5.22 1.70
N GLU A 161 3.81 4.81 2.91
CA GLU A 161 4.38 3.68 3.62
C GLU A 161 3.26 2.83 4.21
N ALA A 162 3.41 1.52 4.16
CA ALA A 162 2.44 0.56 4.67
C ALA A 162 3.10 -0.49 5.56
N THR A 163 2.40 -0.90 6.61
CA THR A 163 2.74 -2.07 7.42
C THR A 163 1.47 -2.79 7.86
N ALA A 164 1.59 -4.06 8.23
CA ALA A 164 0.45 -4.86 8.65
C ALA A 164 0.77 -5.71 9.88
N LEU A 165 -0.26 -5.91 10.70
CA LEU A 165 -0.37 -6.90 11.76
C LEU A 165 -1.46 -7.92 11.37
N PRO A 166 -1.62 -9.04 12.11
CA PRO A 166 -2.60 -10.07 11.74
C PRO A 166 -4.03 -9.57 11.53
N HIS A 167 -4.46 -8.54 12.27
CA HIS A 167 -5.83 -8.01 12.24
C HIS A 167 -5.92 -6.51 11.99
N SER A 168 -4.80 -5.84 11.68
CA SER A 168 -4.79 -4.39 11.43
C SER A 168 -3.69 -4.01 10.45
N GLY A 169 -3.91 -2.91 9.74
CA GLY A 169 -2.92 -2.31 8.86
C GLY A 169 -2.73 -0.84 9.19
N MET A 170 -1.57 -0.31 8.85
CA MET A 170 -1.26 1.11 9.03
C MET A 170 -0.70 1.67 7.73
N LEU A 171 -1.21 2.82 7.34
CA LEU A 171 -0.64 3.66 6.29
C LEU A 171 -0.06 4.93 6.91
N ARG A 172 1.12 5.31 6.43
CA ARG A 172 1.75 6.58 6.76
C ARG A 172 2.01 7.36 5.47
N PHE A 173 1.50 8.58 5.41
CA PHE A 173 1.71 9.48 4.29
C PHE A 173 2.50 10.70 4.74
N THR A 174 3.61 10.96 4.06
CA THR A 174 4.40 12.16 4.26
C THR A 174 4.11 13.12 3.12
N PHE A 175 3.38 14.20 3.44
CA PHE A 175 2.98 15.21 2.48
C PHE A 175 4.05 16.30 2.32
N PRO A 176 4.16 16.91 1.13
CA PRO A 176 4.79 18.21 1.02
C PRO A 176 3.97 19.28 1.77
N GLU A 177 4.57 20.42 2.09
CA GLU A 177 3.82 21.53 2.65
C GLU A 177 2.78 22.02 1.63
N ASN A 178 1.50 21.75 1.91
CA ASN A 178 0.39 22.11 1.03
C ASN A 178 -0.90 22.26 1.84
N LYS A 179 -1.63 23.37 1.61
CA LYS A 179 -2.90 23.67 2.29
C LYS A 179 -4.07 22.79 1.80
N GLU A 180 -3.92 22.18 0.63
CA GLU A 180 -4.91 21.29 0.02
C GLU A 180 -4.55 19.81 0.15
N ALA A 181 -3.71 19.46 1.14
CA ALA A 181 -3.39 18.08 1.47
C ALA A 181 -4.62 17.37 2.07
N ARG A 182 -4.92 16.18 1.57
CA ARG A 182 -6.09 15.39 2.03
C ARG A 182 -5.84 13.89 1.87
N ILE A 183 -6.63 13.12 2.60
CA ILE A 183 -6.78 11.68 2.42
C ILE A 183 -8.19 11.43 1.89
N GLN A 184 -8.30 10.77 0.75
CA GLN A 184 -9.56 10.33 0.18
C GLN A 184 -9.75 8.85 0.49
N ILE A 185 -10.98 8.46 0.80
CA ILE A 185 -11.37 7.07 1.00
C ILE A 185 -12.49 6.78 0.00
N GLU A 186 -12.24 5.82 -0.88
CA GLU A 186 -13.24 5.35 -1.80
C GLU A 186 -13.88 4.06 -1.28
N ILE A 187 -15.20 4.08 -1.12
CA ILE A 187 -15.98 3.01 -0.48
C ILE A 187 -16.76 2.19 -1.53
N GLY A 188 -16.94 2.70 -2.74
CA GLY A 188 -17.83 2.15 -3.77
C GLY A 188 -17.28 0.98 -4.58
N ARG A 189 -16.08 0.48 -4.29
CA ARG A 189 -15.43 -0.56 -5.10
C ARG A 189 -15.74 -1.99 -4.70
N ALA A 190 -16.39 -2.22 -3.59
CA ALA A 190 -16.96 -3.53 -3.26
C ALA A 190 -17.97 -3.90 -4.35
N SER A 191 -17.50 -4.64 -5.33
CA SER A 191 -18.25 -4.89 -6.54
C SER A 191 -19.42 -5.84 -6.30
N CYS A 192 -20.57 -5.27 -6.10
CA CYS A 192 -21.72 -5.70 -6.88
C CYS A 192 -21.89 -4.70 -8.03
N ARG A 193 -21.02 -4.71 -9.02
CA ARG A 193 -21.40 -4.19 -10.34
C ARG A 193 -22.39 -5.21 -10.91
N GLU A 194 -23.66 -5.03 -10.60
CA GLU A 194 -24.71 -5.45 -11.51
C GLU A 194 -24.38 -4.82 -12.86
N ARG A 195 -23.97 -5.64 -13.79
CA ARG A 195 -24.02 -5.25 -15.20
C ARG A 195 -25.49 -5.17 -15.56
N VAL A 196 -26.02 -3.98 -15.55
CA VAL A 196 -27.25 -3.67 -16.29
C VAL A 196 -26.90 -3.57 -17.76
#